data_230308f33ad5bd3e4213ebc7f1e3834e
#
_entry.id   230308f33ad5bd3e4213ebc7f1e3834e
#
_cell.length_a   1.000
_cell.length_b   1.000
_cell.length_c   1.000
_cell.angle_alpha   90.00
_cell.angle_beta   90.00
_cell.angle_gamma   90.00
#
_symmetry.space_group_name_H-M   'P 1'
#
loop_
_entity.id
_entity.type
_entity.pdbx_description
1 polymer ?
#
loop_
_entity_poly.entity_id
_entity_poly.type
_entity_poly.pdbx_seq_one_letter_code
_entity_poly.pdbx_strand_id
1 'polypeptide(L)'
;MMGCLPFFSVETWILLLTFICFFVIYSNRPYGIFEKLGIPGPKPYIYWGTVGRHHKVYYEDDVQSAKKYGKVWGTYEFRTPVLAVTDPEMLKTILVKECFTYFTNRRNFHLNGELYDAVSIAEDDEWRRIRNILTPSFTSGRIKEMFSVMKNISGKLTASMRSKAHNNEVIAVKDIFGPYSIDVMASCAFSLDVDSINNPSSPIIDHASKLFRFPVPVLILQGFFPILLPLFERLGVTMFSKTSTDFFKNVLEKIREERSGSSNPGDVLQNMINSQTKGNDSYSHKPNHKRLTDHEILSQAIMFMFAGYETSTTTLVFLAYNLATNPEVMKRLQEEIDSTFPDKGAVRYEALMQMEYLDCVVNESLRLYPPAARLDRIAKETVKICGITIQKDMVVMIPVYALQRDPELWPEPEEFRPDRFSKQNKQSIKPYAYMPFGVGPRNCLGMRFAQVMVKLALVDILQNYSFSVCEETEIPLEMDYKGFVGPLNPIKLKLETR
;
A
#
# COMPACT_ATOMS: atom_id res chain seq x y z
N MET A 1 39.62 26.99 36.11
CA MET A 1 39.13 26.92 34.74
C MET A 1 37.62 26.75 34.75
N MET A 2 36.90 27.84 34.90
CA MET A 2 35.43 27.92 34.79
C MET A 2 35.12 29.20 34.02
N GLY A 3 35.27 29.12 32.76
CA GLY A 3 34.96 30.25 31.89
C GLY A 3 34.62 29.74 30.51
N CYS A 4 33.31 29.53 30.27
CA CYS A 4 32.67 29.53 28.97
C CYS A 4 31.21 29.10 29.09
N LEU A 5 30.36 30.01 29.64
CA LEU A 5 28.92 30.06 29.33
C LEU A 5 28.32 31.41 29.78
N PRO A 6 28.64 32.52 29.08
CA PRO A 6 28.25 33.86 29.53
C PRO A 6 26.93 34.39 28.95
N PHE A 7 26.08 33.56 28.36
CA PHE A 7 24.91 34.08 27.62
C PHE A 7 23.56 33.97 28.33
N PHE A 8 23.46 33.24 29.44
CA PHE A 8 22.18 33.07 30.13
C PHE A 8 22.32 33.28 31.65
N SER A 9 21.27 33.77 32.27
CA SER A 9 21.19 33.87 33.72
C SER A 9 21.13 32.47 34.37
N VAL A 10 21.43 32.37 35.66
CA VAL A 10 21.37 31.11 36.42
C VAL A 10 19.96 30.53 36.39
N GLU A 11 18.94 31.38 36.48
CA GLU A 11 17.53 30.96 36.37
C GLU A 11 17.22 30.33 35.01
N THR A 12 17.76 30.89 33.92
CA THR A 12 17.58 30.33 32.57
C THR A 12 18.23 28.94 32.45
N TRP A 13 19.40 28.74 33.07
CA TRP A 13 20.04 27.42 33.11
C TRP A 13 19.24 26.40 33.92
N ILE A 14 18.69 26.82 35.07
CA ILE A 14 17.83 25.94 35.89
C ILE A 14 16.57 25.54 35.09
N LEU A 15 15.93 26.51 34.44
CA LEU A 15 14.75 26.22 33.58
C LEU A 15 15.09 25.26 32.42
N LEU A 16 16.22 25.50 31.76
CA LEU A 16 16.67 24.64 30.66
C LEU A 16 16.97 23.22 31.15
N LEU A 17 17.68 23.06 32.24
CA LEU A 17 17.98 21.75 32.84
C LEU A 17 16.69 21.03 33.27
N THR A 18 15.78 21.76 33.91
CA THR A 18 14.49 21.25 34.33
C THR A 18 13.69 20.78 33.12
N PHE A 19 13.63 21.58 32.06
CA PHE A 19 13.00 21.23 30.80
C PHE A 19 13.63 19.97 30.18
N ILE A 20 14.95 19.89 30.12
CA ILE A 20 15.69 18.71 29.62
C ILE A 20 15.36 17.47 30.45
N CYS A 21 15.35 17.57 31.77
CA CYS A 21 14.99 16.47 32.67
C CYS A 21 13.56 15.98 32.42
N PHE A 22 12.59 16.90 32.38
CA PHE A 22 11.21 16.53 32.06
C PHE A 22 11.07 15.92 30.68
N PHE A 23 11.78 16.46 29.69
CA PHE A 23 11.81 15.96 28.34
C PHE A 23 12.37 14.54 28.27
N VAL A 24 13.47 14.24 28.95
CA VAL A 24 14.06 12.89 29.01
C VAL A 24 13.11 11.91 29.72
N ILE A 25 12.51 12.32 30.85
CA ILE A 25 11.52 11.50 31.56
C ILE A 25 10.31 11.21 30.68
N TYR A 26 9.76 12.24 30.04
CA TYR A 26 8.64 12.13 29.13
C TYR A 26 8.95 11.20 27.96
N SER A 27 10.14 11.33 27.36
CA SER A 27 10.57 10.55 26.22
C SER A 27 10.73 9.07 26.53
N ASN A 28 11.26 8.74 27.72
CA ASN A 28 11.57 7.38 28.12
C ASN A 28 10.42 6.64 28.82
N ARG A 29 9.37 7.35 29.25
CA ARG A 29 8.25 6.76 30.02
C ARG A 29 7.63 5.52 29.38
N PRO A 30 7.44 5.43 28.04
CA PRO A 30 6.85 4.23 27.42
C PRO A 30 7.83 3.07 27.30
N TYR A 31 9.13 3.31 27.43
CA TYR A 31 10.14 2.27 27.25
C TYR A 31 10.16 1.30 28.43
N GLY A 32 10.51 0.04 28.13
CA GLY A 32 10.50 -1.03 29.15
C GLY A 32 9.17 -1.79 29.24
N ILE A 33 8.13 -1.45 28.46
CA ILE A 33 6.86 -2.18 28.46
C ILE A 33 7.04 -3.62 27.99
N PHE A 34 7.84 -3.85 26.95
CA PHE A 34 8.10 -5.17 26.40
C PHE A 34 8.97 -6.02 27.33
N GLU A 35 9.91 -5.39 28.01
CA GLU A 35 10.74 -6.06 29.04
C GLU A 35 9.89 -6.58 30.20
N LYS A 36 8.91 -5.78 30.66
CA LYS A 36 7.94 -6.20 31.68
C LYS A 36 7.01 -7.33 31.22
N LEU A 37 6.72 -7.38 29.92
CA LEU A 37 5.90 -8.42 29.31
C LEU A 37 6.71 -9.66 28.91
N GLY A 38 8.03 -9.66 29.11
CA GLY A 38 8.91 -10.75 28.68
C GLY A 38 9.06 -10.88 27.17
N ILE A 39 8.80 -9.82 26.42
CA ILE A 39 8.86 -9.78 24.95
C ILE A 39 10.25 -9.27 24.54
N PRO A 40 11.01 -10.03 23.73
CA PRO A 40 12.32 -9.58 23.26
C PRO A 40 12.20 -8.41 22.27
N GLY A 41 13.28 -7.65 22.12
CA GLY A 41 13.31 -6.57 21.13
C GLY A 41 14.56 -5.71 21.23
N PRO A 42 14.78 -4.80 20.28
CA PRO A 42 15.89 -3.86 20.31
C PRO A 42 15.73 -2.85 21.44
N LYS A 43 16.84 -2.48 22.08
CA LYS A 43 16.83 -1.40 23.08
C LYS A 43 16.55 -0.06 22.40
N PRO A 44 15.59 0.72 22.90
CA PRO A 44 15.26 2.00 22.30
C PRO A 44 16.36 3.06 22.56
N TYR A 45 16.57 3.93 21.59
CA TYR A 45 17.30 5.18 21.81
C TYR A 45 16.38 6.20 22.47
N ILE A 46 16.95 7.03 23.33
CA ILE A 46 16.21 8.13 23.97
C ILE A 46 15.46 8.88 22.87
N TYR A 47 14.13 8.99 23.03
CA TYR A 47 13.23 9.75 22.20
C TYR A 47 12.96 9.19 20.79
N TRP A 48 13.97 8.61 20.13
CA TRP A 48 13.87 8.09 18.76
C TRP A 48 13.22 6.69 18.70
N GLY A 49 13.23 5.98 19.82
CA GLY A 49 12.77 4.58 19.84
C GLY A 49 13.75 3.62 19.19
N THR A 50 13.26 2.73 18.37
CA THR A 50 14.06 1.68 17.75
C THR A 50 14.13 1.80 16.22
N VAL A 51 13.56 2.85 15.63
CA VAL A 51 13.54 3.06 14.18
C VAL A 51 14.95 3.12 13.60
N GLY A 52 15.22 2.33 12.57
CA GLY A 52 16.53 2.28 11.91
C GLY A 52 17.63 1.65 12.77
N ARG A 53 17.28 0.79 13.76
CA ARG A 53 18.24 0.21 14.70
C ARG A 53 19.24 -0.74 14.07
N HIS A 54 18.81 -1.52 13.09
CA HIS A 54 19.63 -2.50 12.38
C HIS A 54 19.83 -2.13 10.91
N HIS A 55 18.88 -1.42 10.32
CA HIS A 55 18.93 -0.97 8.95
C HIS A 55 18.17 0.35 8.76
N LYS A 56 18.65 1.24 7.87
CA LYS A 56 17.98 2.54 7.58
C LYS A 56 16.64 2.37 6.87
N VAL A 57 16.49 1.32 6.05
CA VAL A 57 15.23 0.94 5.39
C VAL A 57 14.38 0.16 6.38
N TYR A 58 13.22 0.68 6.75
CA TYR A 58 12.44 0.19 7.88
C TYR A 58 11.95 -1.26 7.74
N TYR A 59 11.63 -1.70 6.52
CA TYR A 59 11.18 -3.07 6.28
C TYR A 59 12.34 -4.07 6.21
N GLU A 60 13.54 -3.64 5.86
CA GLU A 60 14.75 -4.46 6.01
C GLU A 60 15.20 -4.54 7.46
N ASP A 61 14.99 -3.46 8.23
CA ASP A 61 15.16 -3.48 9.70
C ASP A 61 14.26 -4.53 10.36
N ASP A 62 13.02 -4.71 9.85
CA ASP A 62 12.13 -5.78 10.30
C ASP A 62 12.68 -7.19 10.00
N VAL A 63 13.27 -7.40 8.83
CA VAL A 63 13.92 -8.69 8.49
C VAL A 63 15.05 -9.00 9.46
N GLN A 64 15.89 -8.04 9.77
CA GLN A 64 16.97 -8.21 10.73
C GLN A 64 16.45 -8.44 12.16
N SER A 65 15.38 -7.73 12.52
CA SER A 65 14.74 -7.90 13.82
C SER A 65 14.09 -9.28 13.96
N ALA A 66 13.39 -9.78 12.95
CA ALA A 66 12.80 -11.11 12.94
C ALA A 66 13.87 -12.21 13.09
N LYS A 67 14.98 -12.11 12.35
CA LYS A 67 16.11 -13.04 12.46
C LYS A 67 16.72 -13.05 13.87
N LYS A 68 16.78 -11.90 14.54
CA LYS A 68 17.45 -11.74 15.83
C LYS A 68 16.56 -12.07 17.03
N TYR A 69 15.30 -11.68 16.99
CA TYR A 69 14.38 -11.74 18.13
C TYR A 69 13.30 -12.82 17.98
N GLY A 70 13.18 -13.43 16.79
CA GLY A 70 12.17 -14.46 16.50
C GLY A 70 10.86 -13.88 15.97
N LYS A 71 9.79 -14.67 16.07
CA LYS A 71 8.50 -14.40 15.40
C LYS A 71 7.65 -13.31 16.06
N VAL A 72 7.98 -12.94 17.30
CA VAL A 72 7.28 -11.87 18.03
C VAL A 72 8.30 -11.05 18.79
N TRP A 73 8.33 -9.75 18.52
CA TRP A 73 9.23 -8.81 19.20
C TRP A 73 8.59 -7.45 19.43
N GLY A 74 9.08 -6.76 20.45
CA GLY A 74 8.68 -5.39 20.75
C GLY A 74 9.61 -4.39 20.08
N THR A 75 9.03 -3.37 19.45
CA THR A 75 9.75 -2.22 18.85
C THR A 75 9.10 -0.93 19.28
N TYR A 76 9.76 0.22 19.07
CA TYR A 76 9.22 1.52 19.40
C TYR A 76 9.37 2.47 18.21
N GLU A 77 8.25 2.92 17.69
CA GLU A 77 8.23 4.01 16.72
C GLU A 77 8.12 5.33 17.49
N PHE A 78 9.26 6.00 17.64
CA PHE A 78 9.42 7.08 18.61
C PHE A 78 9.02 6.60 20.02
N ARG A 79 7.95 7.15 20.56
CA ARG A 79 7.41 6.78 21.88
C ARG A 79 6.33 5.72 21.86
N THR A 80 5.83 5.36 20.68
CA THR A 80 4.74 4.41 20.54
C THR A 80 5.27 2.97 20.60
N PRO A 81 4.84 2.15 21.58
CA PRO A 81 5.16 0.74 21.60
C PRO A 81 4.43 0.02 20.47
N VAL A 82 5.15 -0.81 19.74
CA VAL A 82 4.66 -1.58 18.60
C VAL A 82 5.06 -3.04 18.78
N LEU A 83 4.08 -3.93 18.82
CA LEU A 83 4.31 -5.37 18.87
C LEU A 83 4.38 -5.90 17.44
N ALA A 84 5.55 -6.35 17.00
CA ALA A 84 5.73 -6.97 15.71
C ALA A 84 5.44 -8.49 15.78
N VAL A 85 4.68 -9.01 14.81
CA VAL A 85 4.23 -10.40 14.78
C VAL A 85 4.40 -10.97 13.37
N THR A 86 5.17 -12.08 13.28
CA THR A 86 5.31 -12.90 12.05
C THR A 86 4.85 -14.34 12.27
N ASP A 87 4.38 -14.70 13.48
CA ASP A 87 3.86 -16.03 13.77
C ASP A 87 2.52 -16.28 13.06
N PRO A 88 2.40 -17.27 12.13
CA PRO A 88 1.19 -17.47 11.34
C PRO A 88 -0.06 -17.80 12.15
N GLU A 89 0.04 -18.52 13.25
CA GLU A 89 -1.14 -18.86 14.08
C GLU A 89 -1.62 -17.64 14.88
N MET A 90 -0.69 -16.82 15.36
CA MET A 90 -1.02 -15.56 16.01
C MET A 90 -1.65 -14.60 15.00
N LEU A 91 -1.10 -14.51 13.77
CA LEU A 91 -1.66 -13.70 12.67
C LEU A 91 -3.08 -14.13 12.29
N LYS A 92 -3.34 -15.44 12.20
CA LYS A 92 -4.71 -15.97 11.99
C LYS A 92 -5.69 -15.49 13.06
N THR A 93 -5.26 -15.52 14.30
CA THR A 93 -6.09 -15.09 15.42
C THR A 93 -6.36 -13.58 15.34
N ILE A 94 -5.33 -12.75 15.17
CA ILE A 94 -5.42 -11.30 15.14
C ILE A 94 -6.23 -10.81 13.92
N LEU A 95 -5.89 -11.31 12.72
CA LEU A 95 -6.42 -10.75 11.48
C LEU A 95 -7.77 -11.33 11.07
N VAL A 96 -8.13 -12.52 11.57
CA VAL A 96 -9.34 -13.23 11.15
C VAL A 96 -10.26 -13.51 12.32
N LYS A 97 -9.83 -14.33 13.31
CA LYS A 97 -10.72 -14.80 14.37
C LYS A 97 -11.23 -13.67 15.27
N GLU A 98 -10.29 -12.84 15.72
CA GLU A 98 -10.57 -11.75 16.68
C GLU A 98 -10.59 -10.36 16.03
N CYS A 99 -10.66 -10.33 14.69
CA CYS A 99 -10.66 -9.07 13.94
C CYS A 99 -11.79 -8.13 14.38
N PHE A 100 -13.01 -8.62 14.54
CA PHE A 100 -14.15 -7.79 14.94
C PHE A 100 -14.21 -7.51 16.44
N THR A 101 -13.65 -8.40 17.26
CA THR A 101 -13.70 -8.28 18.72
C THR A 101 -12.64 -7.30 19.22
N TYR A 102 -11.37 -7.53 18.83
CA TYR A 102 -10.23 -6.82 19.42
C TYR A 102 -9.39 -6.04 18.40
N PHE A 103 -9.38 -6.41 17.11
CA PHE A 103 -8.43 -5.91 16.12
C PHE A 103 -9.07 -5.36 14.85
N THR A 104 -10.23 -4.71 14.98
CA THR A 104 -10.95 -4.15 13.84
C THR A 104 -10.20 -3.00 13.19
N ASN A 105 -9.59 -2.12 14.00
CA ASN A 105 -9.07 -0.86 13.54
C ASN A 105 -7.60 -0.95 13.13
N ARG A 106 -7.24 -0.23 12.06
CA ARG A 106 -5.85 0.08 11.74
C ARG A 106 -5.40 1.23 12.63
N ARG A 107 -4.09 1.43 12.69
CA ARG A 107 -3.53 2.62 13.32
C ARG A 107 -4.01 3.87 12.61
N ASN A 108 -4.62 4.77 13.36
CA ASN A 108 -4.98 6.08 12.86
C ASN A 108 -3.82 7.03 13.14
N PHE A 109 -3.22 7.57 12.07
CA PHE A 109 -2.11 8.52 12.18
C PHE A 109 -2.59 9.93 12.48
N HIS A 110 -3.90 10.18 12.50
CA HIS A 110 -4.48 11.52 12.60
C HIS A 110 -4.04 12.43 11.43
N LEU A 111 -4.40 13.70 11.48
CA LEU A 111 -4.07 14.67 10.42
C LEU A 111 -4.51 14.22 9.03
N ASN A 112 -5.64 13.51 8.95
CA ASN A 112 -6.15 12.89 7.73
C ASN A 112 -6.79 13.90 6.76
N GLY A 113 -7.09 15.12 7.21
CA GLY A 113 -7.76 16.11 6.37
C GLY A 113 -9.06 15.56 5.77
N GLU A 114 -9.29 15.81 4.49
CA GLU A 114 -10.48 15.36 3.74
C GLU A 114 -10.62 13.83 3.60
N LEU A 115 -9.63 13.04 4.05
CA LEU A 115 -9.63 11.57 3.91
C LEU A 115 -9.95 10.83 5.22
N TYR A 116 -10.42 11.52 6.25
CA TYR A 116 -10.61 10.94 7.59
C TYR A 116 -11.62 9.78 7.63
N ASP A 117 -12.59 9.75 6.72
CA ASP A 117 -13.61 8.72 6.58
C ASP A 117 -13.37 7.75 5.40
N ALA A 118 -12.18 7.79 4.78
CA ALA A 118 -11.79 6.80 3.79
C ALA A 118 -11.80 5.38 4.36
N VAL A 119 -12.24 4.39 3.57
CA VAL A 119 -12.36 2.99 4.01
C VAL A 119 -11.07 2.39 4.58
N SER A 120 -9.91 2.96 4.23
CA SER A 120 -8.60 2.57 4.78
C SER A 120 -8.37 3.11 6.19
N ILE A 121 -9.03 4.22 6.57
CA ILE A 121 -8.83 5.00 7.80
C ILE A 121 -10.01 4.81 8.75
N ALA A 122 -11.25 4.83 8.25
CA ALA A 122 -12.48 4.66 9.03
C ALA A 122 -12.41 3.49 10.02
N GLU A 123 -13.04 3.64 11.16
CA GLU A 123 -12.95 2.71 12.29
C GLU A 123 -14.30 2.03 12.57
N ASP A 124 -14.26 0.89 13.21
CA ASP A 124 -15.37 0.13 13.78
C ASP A 124 -16.60 -0.01 12.86
N ASP A 125 -17.75 0.44 13.30
CA ASP A 125 -19.02 0.30 12.58
C ASP A 125 -19.10 1.22 11.36
N GLU A 126 -18.43 2.37 11.39
CA GLU A 126 -18.30 3.25 10.25
C GLU A 126 -17.52 2.58 9.12
N TRP A 127 -16.36 1.99 9.43
CA TRP A 127 -15.63 1.19 8.47
C TRP A 127 -16.46 0.03 7.91
N ARG A 128 -17.16 -0.70 8.80
CA ARG A 128 -17.98 -1.84 8.38
C ARG A 128 -19.08 -1.41 7.42
N ARG A 129 -19.74 -0.30 7.70
CA ARG A 129 -20.78 0.31 6.86
C ARG A 129 -20.23 0.69 5.49
N ILE A 130 -19.17 1.50 5.44
CA ILE A 130 -18.53 1.96 4.21
C ILE A 130 -18.04 0.74 3.40
N ARG A 131 -17.35 -0.19 4.02
CA ARG A 131 -16.83 -1.40 3.38
C ARG A 131 -17.94 -2.23 2.72
N ASN A 132 -19.08 -2.40 3.41
CA ASN A 132 -20.20 -3.16 2.89
C ASN A 132 -20.84 -2.49 1.66
N ILE A 133 -20.88 -1.16 1.63
CA ILE A 133 -21.41 -0.41 0.49
C ILE A 133 -20.48 -0.50 -0.72
N LEU A 134 -19.18 -0.48 -0.50
CA LEU A 134 -18.17 -0.50 -1.57
C LEU A 134 -17.94 -1.89 -2.17
N THR A 135 -18.05 -2.95 -1.37
CA THR A 135 -17.70 -4.32 -1.77
C THR A 135 -18.41 -4.80 -3.05
N PRO A 136 -19.71 -4.51 -3.29
CA PRO A 136 -20.40 -4.93 -4.51
C PRO A 136 -19.77 -4.41 -5.81
N SER A 137 -19.08 -3.25 -5.78
CA SER A 137 -18.42 -2.67 -6.96
C SER A 137 -17.17 -3.42 -7.39
N PHE A 138 -16.62 -4.29 -6.53
CA PHE A 138 -15.38 -5.06 -6.77
C PHE A 138 -15.62 -6.57 -6.87
N THR A 139 -16.85 -6.99 -7.18
CA THR A 139 -17.17 -8.40 -7.47
C THR A 139 -16.59 -8.84 -8.80
N SER A 140 -16.36 -10.16 -8.97
CA SER A 140 -15.79 -10.72 -10.21
C SER A 140 -16.63 -10.36 -11.45
N GLY A 141 -17.95 -10.29 -11.32
CA GLY A 141 -18.84 -9.86 -12.42
C GLY A 141 -18.59 -8.42 -12.84
N ARG A 142 -18.49 -7.50 -11.87
CA ARG A 142 -18.20 -6.08 -12.16
C ARG A 142 -16.82 -5.87 -12.76
N ILE A 143 -15.81 -6.60 -12.27
CA ILE A 143 -14.46 -6.52 -12.83
C ILE A 143 -14.43 -7.06 -14.27
N LYS A 144 -15.20 -8.12 -14.58
CA LYS A 144 -15.34 -8.63 -15.93
C LYS A 144 -15.98 -7.59 -16.87
N GLU A 145 -16.98 -6.81 -16.40
CA GLU A 145 -17.56 -5.69 -17.17
C GLU A 145 -16.50 -4.61 -17.47
N MET A 146 -15.60 -4.32 -16.52
CA MET A 146 -14.51 -3.35 -16.70
C MET A 146 -13.38 -3.86 -17.60
N PHE A 147 -13.32 -5.16 -17.90
CA PHE A 147 -12.22 -5.76 -18.65
C PHE A 147 -12.05 -5.19 -20.05
N SER A 148 -13.12 -4.85 -20.74
CA SER A 148 -13.07 -4.24 -22.08
C SER A 148 -12.38 -2.86 -22.05
N VAL A 149 -12.63 -2.08 -21.01
CA VAL A 149 -11.98 -0.78 -20.78
C VAL A 149 -10.49 -0.98 -20.49
N MET A 150 -10.15 -1.89 -19.57
CA MET A 150 -8.76 -2.23 -19.25
C MET A 150 -7.99 -2.67 -20.49
N LYS A 151 -8.61 -3.49 -21.35
CA LYS A 151 -8.01 -4.00 -22.58
C LYS A 151 -7.71 -2.88 -23.59
N ASN A 152 -8.63 -1.93 -23.76
CA ASN A 152 -8.39 -0.79 -24.63
C ASN A 152 -7.17 0.02 -24.16
N ILE A 153 -7.06 0.28 -22.87
CA ILE A 153 -5.95 1.02 -22.27
C ILE A 153 -4.63 0.22 -22.36
N SER A 154 -4.69 -1.09 -22.15
CA SER A 154 -3.53 -1.98 -22.32
C SER A 154 -3.01 -1.99 -23.77
N GLY A 155 -3.90 -1.90 -24.74
CA GLY A 155 -3.55 -1.70 -26.15
C GLY A 155 -2.84 -0.37 -26.41
N LYS A 156 -3.32 0.74 -25.80
CA LYS A 156 -2.63 2.04 -25.86
C LYS A 156 -1.23 1.93 -25.23
N LEU A 157 -1.09 1.28 -24.09
CA LEU A 157 0.19 1.02 -23.42
C LEU A 157 1.18 0.31 -24.36
N THR A 158 0.78 -0.81 -24.94
CA THR A 158 1.61 -1.62 -25.84
C THR A 158 2.01 -0.82 -27.11
N ALA A 159 1.08 -0.03 -27.65
CA ALA A 159 1.36 0.84 -28.79
C ALA A 159 2.38 1.93 -28.47
N SER A 160 2.32 2.52 -27.27
CA SER A 160 3.27 3.56 -26.82
C SER A 160 4.72 3.04 -26.66
N MET A 161 4.88 1.73 -26.47
CA MET A 161 6.20 1.10 -26.35
C MET A 161 6.89 0.84 -27.70
N ARG A 162 6.16 0.90 -28.82
CA ARG A 162 6.68 0.49 -30.13
C ARG A 162 7.89 1.33 -30.57
N SER A 163 7.82 2.65 -30.47
CA SER A 163 8.95 3.52 -30.84
C SER A 163 10.16 3.31 -29.94
N LYS A 164 9.91 3.12 -28.63
CA LYS A 164 10.98 2.89 -27.64
C LYS A 164 11.73 1.58 -27.89
N ALA A 165 11.00 0.51 -28.21
CA ALA A 165 11.58 -0.78 -28.56
C ALA A 165 12.35 -0.69 -29.89
N HIS A 166 11.78 -0.06 -30.94
CA HIS A 166 12.43 0.10 -32.22
C HIS A 166 13.74 0.91 -32.13
N ASN A 167 13.77 1.97 -31.32
CA ASN A 167 14.93 2.82 -31.11
C ASN A 167 15.92 2.27 -30.07
N ASN A 168 15.65 1.10 -29.50
CA ASN A 168 16.47 0.51 -28.42
C ASN A 168 16.69 1.48 -27.24
N GLU A 169 15.65 2.27 -26.89
CA GLU A 169 15.71 3.27 -25.84
C GLU A 169 15.80 2.61 -24.47
N VAL A 170 16.60 3.20 -23.57
CA VAL A 170 16.55 2.88 -22.13
C VAL A 170 15.32 3.54 -21.53
N ILE A 171 14.45 2.75 -20.91
CA ILE A 171 13.19 3.21 -20.34
C ILE A 171 13.23 3.15 -18.81
N ALA A 172 12.78 4.20 -18.14
CA ALA A 172 12.39 4.15 -16.74
C ALA A 172 10.99 3.51 -16.66
N VAL A 173 10.91 2.27 -16.19
CA VAL A 173 9.66 1.48 -16.27
C VAL A 173 8.49 2.10 -15.50
N LYS A 174 8.77 2.88 -14.45
CA LYS A 174 7.73 3.63 -13.72
C LYS A 174 7.03 4.67 -14.60
N ASP A 175 7.75 5.31 -15.53
CA ASP A 175 7.19 6.33 -16.43
C ASP A 175 6.24 5.74 -17.48
N ILE A 176 6.28 4.42 -17.66
CA ILE A 176 5.37 3.68 -18.54
C ILE A 176 4.18 3.13 -17.76
N PHE A 177 4.42 2.50 -16.61
CA PHE A 177 3.36 1.86 -15.84
C PHE A 177 2.52 2.82 -15.00
N GLY A 178 3.09 3.98 -14.61
CA GLY A 178 2.35 5.02 -13.91
C GLY A 178 1.15 5.54 -14.70
N PRO A 179 1.34 6.07 -15.93
CA PRO A 179 0.25 6.50 -16.80
C PRO A 179 -0.79 5.39 -17.05
N TYR A 180 -0.36 4.17 -17.31
CA TYR A 180 -1.27 3.02 -17.48
C TYR A 180 -2.17 2.82 -16.25
N SER A 181 -1.56 2.80 -15.05
CA SER A 181 -2.30 2.53 -13.81
C SER A 181 -3.33 3.62 -13.53
N ILE A 182 -3.00 4.89 -13.81
CA ILE A 182 -3.93 6.00 -13.62
C ILE A 182 -5.07 5.95 -14.63
N ASP A 183 -4.78 5.68 -15.92
CA ASP A 183 -5.80 5.61 -16.97
C ASP A 183 -6.79 4.47 -16.71
N VAL A 184 -6.31 3.29 -16.31
CA VAL A 184 -7.18 2.17 -15.93
C VAL A 184 -8.05 2.53 -14.74
N MET A 185 -7.46 3.15 -13.69
CA MET A 185 -8.21 3.50 -12.49
C MET A 185 -9.24 4.59 -12.77
N ALA A 186 -8.86 5.65 -13.49
CA ALA A 186 -9.74 6.76 -13.85
C ALA A 186 -10.91 6.30 -14.75
N SER A 187 -10.63 5.47 -15.74
CA SER A 187 -11.66 5.00 -16.66
C SER A 187 -12.60 3.98 -16.00
N CYS A 188 -12.09 3.01 -15.23
CA CYS A 188 -12.92 1.97 -14.62
C CYS A 188 -13.72 2.47 -13.42
N ALA A 189 -13.14 3.34 -12.58
CA ALA A 189 -13.81 3.80 -11.38
C ALA A 189 -14.69 5.05 -11.59
N PHE A 190 -14.33 5.91 -12.56
CA PHE A 190 -14.93 7.23 -12.74
C PHE A 190 -15.40 7.51 -14.16
N SER A 191 -15.22 6.57 -15.09
CA SER A 191 -15.52 6.75 -16.55
C SER A 191 -14.82 7.99 -17.15
N LEU A 192 -13.60 8.29 -16.63
CA LEU A 192 -12.76 9.39 -17.13
C LEU A 192 -11.72 8.85 -18.12
N ASP A 193 -11.72 9.41 -19.34
CA ASP A 193 -10.63 9.19 -20.30
C ASP A 193 -9.57 10.28 -20.10
N VAL A 194 -8.51 9.97 -19.36
CA VAL A 194 -7.42 10.91 -19.03
C VAL A 194 -6.36 10.93 -20.12
N ASP A 195 -6.16 9.78 -20.77
CA ASP A 195 -5.15 9.53 -21.80
C ASP A 195 -3.72 9.90 -21.35
N SER A 196 -3.40 9.54 -20.13
CA SER A 196 -2.11 9.81 -19.48
C SER A 196 -0.95 9.12 -20.20
N ILE A 197 -1.19 7.99 -20.86
CA ILE A 197 -0.19 7.25 -21.63
C ILE A 197 0.36 8.11 -22.75
N ASN A 198 -0.49 8.87 -23.46
CA ASN A 198 -0.08 9.78 -24.54
C ASN A 198 0.27 11.17 -24.02
N ASN A 199 -0.20 11.52 -22.81
CA ASN A 199 0.08 12.81 -22.17
C ASN A 199 0.65 12.63 -20.75
N PRO A 200 1.93 12.21 -20.61
CA PRO A 200 2.55 11.95 -19.32
C PRO A 200 2.72 13.20 -18.43
N SER A 201 2.53 14.41 -18.99
CA SER A 201 2.52 15.67 -18.24
C SER A 201 1.13 16.02 -17.68
N SER A 202 0.17 15.09 -17.71
CA SER A 202 -1.18 15.30 -17.18
C SER A 202 -1.15 15.71 -15.70
N PRO A 203 -1.88 16.77 -15.30
CA PRO A 203 -1.98 17.20 -13.92
C PRO A 203 -2.45 16.08 -12.97
N ILE A 204 -3.25 15.13 -13.47
CA ILE A 204 -3.73 13.99 -12.65
C ILE A 204 -2.56 13.12 -12.15
N ILE A 205 -1.57 12.83 -13.02
CA ILE A 205 -0.37 12.06 -12.63
C ILE A 205 0.42 12.82 -11.55
N ASP A 206 0.66 14.10 -11.77
CA ASP A 206 1.42 14.93 -10.83
C ASP A 206 0.74 14.98 -9.45
N HIS A 207 -0.56 15.25 -9.41
CA HIS A 207 -1.32 15.27 -8.16
C HIS A 207 -1.45 13.89 -7.51
N ALA A 208 -1.64 12.81 -8.29
CA ALA A 208 -1.67 11.45 -7.75
C ALA A 208 -0.33 11.06 -7.11
N SER A 209 0.79 11.39 -7.77
CA SER A 209 2.13 11.10 -7.25
C SER A 209 2.49 11.88 -5.97
N LYS A 210 1.90 13.07 -5.80
CA LYS A 210 2.14 13.96 -4.65
C LYS A 210 1.22 13.68 -3.46
N LEU A 211 0.10 13.00 -3.66
CA LEU A 211 -0.93 12.84 -2.64
C LEU A 211 -0.38 12.20 -1.35
N PHE A 212 0.54 11.24 -1.48
CA PHE A 212 1.14 10.50 -0.38
C PHE A 212 2.63 10.81 -0.15
N ARG A 213 3.08 11.97 -0.57
CA ARG A 213 4.39 12.47 -0.13
C ARG A 213 4.25 13.05 1.26
N PHE A 214 4.35 12.19 2.26
CA PHE A 214 4.24 12.61 3.66
C PHE A 214 5.31 13.63 4.03
N PRO A 215 4.94 14.84 4.50
CA PRO A 215 5.91 15.82 4.91
C PRO A 215 6.68 15.33 6.14
N VAL A 216 8.00 15.17 6.03
CA VAL A 216 8.86 14.73 7.14
C VAL A 216 8.61 15.50 8.44
N PRO A 217 8.45 16.85 8.42
CA PRO A 217 8.13 17.60 9.63
C PRO A 217 6.84 17.14 10.31
N VAL A 218 5.81 16.74 9.56
CA VAL A 218 4.53 16.27 10.11
C VAL A 218 4.72 14.91 10.79
N LEU A 219 5.49 14.00 10.18
CA LEU A 219 5.81 12.70 10.78
C LEU A 219 6.61 12.85 12.08
N ILE A 220 7.59 13.76 12.10
CA ILE A 220 8.34 14.12 13.30
C ILE A 220 7.38 14.65 14.37
N LEU A 221 6.51 15.57 14.01
CA LEU A 221 5.54 16.16 14.93
C LEU A 221 4.63 15.10 15.55
N GLN A 222 4.09 14.17 14.75
CA GLN A 222 3.28 13.06 15.23
C GLN A 222 4.04 12.14 16.19
N GLY A 223 5.28 11.80 15.85
CA GLY A 223 6.10 10.92 16.69
C GLY A 223 6.47 11.56 18.03
N PHE A 224 6.71 12.86 18.02
CA PHE A 224 7.25 13.58 19.16
C PHE A 224 6.19 14.23 20.03
N PHE A 225 5.15 14.76 19.46
CA PHE A 225 4.15 15.54 20.17
C PHE A 225 2.71 15.05 19.90
N PRO A 226 2.43 13.76 20.13
CA PRO A 226 1.09 13.21 19.85
C PRO A 226 -0.03 13.93 20.59
N ILE A 227 0.26 14.54 21.75
CA ILE A 227 -0.70 15.31 22.54
C ILE A 227 -1.16 16.61 21.82
N LEU A 228 -0.37 17.10 20.87
CA LEU A 228 -0.69 18.30 20.09
C LEU A 228 -1.44 18.01 18.79
N LEU A 229 -1.62 16.73 18.41
CA LEU A 229 -2.32 16.36 17.17
C LEU A 229 -3.71 16.98 17.05
N PRO A 230 -4.58 17.00 18.09
CA PRO A 230 -5.89 17.63 17.99
C PRO A 230 -5.81 19.15 17.71
N LEU A 231 -4.77 19.81 18.19
CA LEU A 231 -4.54 21.23 17.89
C LEU A 231 -4.14 21.42 16.43
N PHE A 232 -3.25 20.56 15.90
CA PHE A 232 -2.82 20.65 14.51
C PHE A 232 -3.94 20.30 13.54
N GLU A 233 -4.80 19.35 13.86
CA GLU A 233 -6.03 19.07 13.07
C GLU A 233 -6.92 20.31 12.99
N ARG A 234 -7.15 20.99 14.11
CA ARG A 234 -7.93 22.26 14.14
C ARG A 234 -7.26 23.38 13.33
N LEU A 235 -5.94 23.39 13.23
CA LEU A 235 -5.18 24.34 12.41
C LEU A 235 -5.13 23.93 10.92
N GLY A 236 -5.77 22.85 10.54
CA GLY A 236 -5.82 22.36 9.16
C GLY A 236 -4.52 21.73 8.67
N VAL A 237 -3.64 21.31 9.58
CA VAL A 237 -2.44 20.53 9.22
C VAL A 237 -2.89 19.14 8.80
N THR A 238 -2.43 18.69 7.64
CA THR A 238 -2.75 17.37 7.09
C THR A 238 -1.50 16.65 6.61
N MET A 239 -1.52 15.31 6.69
CA MET A 239 -0.50 14.44 6.12
C MET A 239 -0.58 14.38 4.60
N PHE A 240 -1.77 14.56 4.05
CA PHE A 240 -2.00 14.51 2.61
C PHE A 240 -1.81 15.88 1.96
N SER A 241 -1.29 15.90 0.74
CA SER A 241 -1.12 17.14 -0.01
C SER A 241 -2.46 17.84 -0.23
N LYS A 242 -2.66 18.99 0.44
CA LYS A 242 -3.90 19.77 0.31
C LYS A 242 -4.15 20.18 -1.15
N THR A 243 -3.12 20.59 -1.87
CA THR A 243 -3.26 20.96 -3.28
C THR A 243 -3.73 19.79 -4.15
N SER A 244 -3.31 18.56 -3.82
CA SER A 244 -3.75 17.37 -4.53
C SER A 244 -5.16 16.93 -4.12
N THR A 245 -5.52 17.02 -2.84
CA THR A 245 -6.90 16.73 -2.40
C THR A 245 -7.90 17.72 -2.98
N ASP A 246 -7.58 19.02 -2.99
CA ASP A 246 -8.42 20.07 -3.59
C ASP A 246 -8.57 19.88 -5.10
N PHE A 247 -7.50 19.49 -5.81
CA PHE A 247 -7.54 19.18 -7.24
C PHE A 247 -8.51 18.03 -7.52
N PHE A 248 -8.38 16.88 -6.84
CA PHE A 248 -9.26 15.74 -7.04
C PHE A 248 -10.70 16.04 -6.63
N LYS A 249 -10.90 16.83 -5.58
CA LYS A 249 -12.23 17.32 -5.19
C LYS A 249 -12.90 18.05 -6.33
N ASN A 250 -12.23 19.04 -6.92
CA ASN A 250 -12.75 19.82 -8.04
C ASN A 250 -13.06 18.94 -9.28
N VAL A 251 -12.20 17.95 -9.57
CA VAL A 251 -12.42 16.99 -10.66
C VAL A 251 -13.68 16.17 -10.41
N LEU A 252 -13.84 15.64 -9.20
CA LEU A 252 -14.98 14.79 -8.84
C LEU A 252 -16.30 15.57 -8.78
N GLU A 253 -16.29 16.82 -8.31
CA GLU A 253 -17.45 17.71 -8.31
C GLU A 253 -17.93 17.97 -9.74
N LYS A 254 -17.03 18.27 -10.69
CA LYS A 254 -17.37 18.43 -12.12
C LYS A 254 -17.99 17.17 -12.71
N ILE A 255 -17.40 15.99 -12.46
CA ILE A 255 -17.97 14.72 -12.94
C ILE A 255 -19.38 14.53 -12.41
N ARG A 256 -19.61 14.86 -11.15
CA ARG A 256 -20.91 14.72 -10.50
C ARG A 256 -21.96 15.67 -11.10
N GLU A 257 -21.57 16.92 -11.37
CA GLU A 257 -22.42 17.90 -12.03
C GLU A 257 -22.82 17.44 -13.44
N GLU A 258 -21.87 16.97 -14.23
CA GLU A 258 -22.10 16.45 -15.59
C GLU A 258 -23.05 15.23 -15.59
N ARG A 259 -22.98 14.39 -14.55
CA ARG A 259 -23.85 13.21 -14.41
C ARG A 259 -25.27 13.51 -13.98
N SER A 260 -25.57 14.70 -13.47
CA SER A 260 -26.92 15.07 -13.00
C SER A 260 -27.96 15.10 -14.13
N GLY A 261 -27.54 15.08 -15.41
CA GLY A 261 -28.43 15.11 -16.57
C GLY A 261 -28.23 13.97 -17.59
N SER A 262 -27.39 12.99 -17.30
CA SER A 262 -26.92 12.01 -18.28
C SER A 262 -27.17 10.56 -17.86
N SER A 263 -27.03 9.61 -18.82
CA SER A 263 -27.14 8.17 -18.61
C SER A 263 -26.15 7.66 -17.54
N ASN A 264 -26.62 6.78 -16.67
CA ASN A 264 -25.85 6.16 -15.58
C ASN A 264 -24.76 5.22 -16.15
N PRO A 265 -23.45 5.55 -16.03
CA PRO A 265 -22.39 4.73 -16.61
C PRO A 265 -22.14 3.41 -15.85
N GLY A 266 -22.76 3.19 -14.71
CA GLY A 266 -22.62 1.94 -13.92
C GLY A 266 -21.25 1.71 -13.28
N ASP A 267 -20.39 2.72 -13.24
CA ASP A 267 -19.06 2.66 -12.62
C ASP A 267 -19.07 2.73 -11.09
N VAL A 268 -17.88 2.67 -10.47
CA VAL A 268 -17.75 2.66 -9.00
C VAL A 268 -18.29 3.95 -8.38
N LEU A 269 -17.99 5.11 -8.98
CA LEU A 269 -18.48 6.41 -8.48
C LEU A 269 -20.01 6.48 -8.56
N GLN A 270 -20.60 6.00 -9.65
CA GLN A 270 -22.07 5.99 -9.77
C GLN A 270 -22.74 5.09 -8.75
N ASN A 271 -22.13 3.93 -8.44
CA ASN A 271 -22.62 3.05 -7.38
C ASN A 271 -22.58 3.74 -6.01
N MET A 272 -21.53 4.53 -5.73
CA MET A 272 -21.43 5.33 -4.52
C MET A 272 -22.51 6.43 -4.49
N ILE A 273 -22.73 7.15 -5.58
CA ILE A 273 -23.78 8.19 -5.71
C ILE A 273 -25.17 7.57 -5.52
N ASN A 274 -25.44 6.41 -6.11
CA ASN A 274 -26.72 5.71 -5.97
C ASN A 274 -26.98 5.26 -4.52
N SER A 275 -25.93 5.05 -3.73
CA SER A 275 -26.02 4.73 -2.31
C SER A 275 -26.13 5.96 -1.40
N GLN A 276 -26.24 7.16 -1.97
CA GLN A 276 -26.26 8.42 -1.26
C GLN A 276 -27.54 8.65 -0.45
N THR A 277 -27.43 9.41 0.62
CA THR A 277 -28.58 9.90 1.38
C THR A 277 -29.26 11.02 0.60
N LYS A 278 -30.48 10.83 0.08
CA LYS A 278 -31.27 11.92 -0.49
C LYS A 278 -31.68 12.85 0.66
N GLY A 279 -31.38 14.12 0.52
CA GLY A 279 -31.25 15.17 1.52
C GLY A 279 -32.45 15.58 2.38
N ASN A 280 -33.32 14.67 2.87
CA ASN A 280 -34.40 15.04 3.76
C ASN A 280 -34.37 14.37 5.16
N ASP A 281 -33.37 13.56 5.47
CA ASP A 281 -33.24 12.87 6.77
C ASP A 281 -32.24 13.57 7.72
N SER A 282 -32.08 14.90 7.61
CA SER A 282 -31.15 15.69 8.45
C SER A 282 -31.49 15.70 9.96
N TYR A 283 -32.57 15.04 10.38
CA TYR A 283 -33.02 15.00 11.77
C TYR A 283 -32.89 13.65 12.48
N SER A 284 -32.41 12.60 11.80
CA SER A 284 -32.14 11.34 12.50
C SER A 284 -30.66 11.24 12.90
N HIS A 285 -30.40 11.40 14.21
CA HIS A 285 -29.07 11.20 14.83
C HIS A 285 -28.54 9.74 14.78
N LYS A 286 -29.18 8.85 14.02
CA LYS A 286 -28.66 7.50 13.76
C LYS A 286 -28.15 7.42 12.32
N PRO A 287 -26.85 7.12 12.08
CA PRO A 287 -26.34 6.90 10.74
C PRO A 287 -27.17 5.78 10.09
N ASN A 288 -27.83 6.10 8.99
CA ASN A 288 -28.62 5.13 8.23
C ASN A 288 -27.63 4.12 7.64
N HIS A 289 -27.59 2.89 8.14
CA HIS A 289 -26.59 1.84 7.90
C HIS A 289 -26.41 1.42 6.42
N LYS A 290 -27.06 2.09 5.48
CA LYS A 290 -27.05 1.72 4.05
C LYS A 290 -26.64 2.84 3.09
N ARG A 291 -26.17 4.00 3.56
CA ARG A 291 -25.95 5.17 2.71
C ARG A 291 -24.61 5.84 2.96
N LEU A 292 -24.04 6.48 1.94
CA LEU A 292 -22.85 7.33 2.04
C LEU A 292 -23.25 8.81 2.03
N THR A 293 -22.48 9.63 2.74
CA THR A 293 -22.54 11.10 2.66
C THR A 293 -21.77 11.60 1.45
N ASP A 294 -21.95 12.88 1.09
CA ASP A 294 -21.17 13.53 0.01
C ASP A 294 -19.67 13.50 0.31
N HIS A 295 -19.29 13.76 1.55
CA HIS A 295 -17.90 13.74 2.00
C HIS A 295 -17.30 12.34 1.93
N GLU A 296 -18.02 11.31 2.37
CA GLU A 296 -17.57 9.93 2.27
C GLU A 296 -17.35 9.51 0.82
N ILE A 297 -18.24 9.88 -0.11
CA ILE A 297 -18.07 9.59 -1.54
C ILE A 297 -16.77 10.21 -2.06
N LEU A 298 -16.55 11.49 -1.75
CA LEU A 298 -15.35 12.21 -2.14
C LEU A 298 -14.08 11.56 -1.59
N SER A 299 -14.08 11.26 -0.29
CA SER A 299 -12.96 10.63 0.39
C SER A 299 -12.62 9.25 -0.20
N GLN A 300 -13.63 8.39 -0.47
CA GLN A 300 -13.42 7.10 -1.12
C GLN A 300 -12.86 7.26 -2.54
N ALA A 301 -13.40 8.20 -3.30
CA ALA A 301 -12.99 8.41 -4.69
C ALA A 301 -11.52 8.86 -4.76
N ILE A 302 -11.09 9.81 -3.94
CA ILE A 302 -9.68 10.23 -3.85
C ILE A 302 -8.80 9.05 -3.43
N MET A 303 -9.24 8.28 -2.42
CA MET A 303 -8.50 7.12 -1.93
C MET A 303 -8.34 6.04 -3.01
N PHE A 304 -9.37 5.80 -3.85
CA PHE A 304 -9.29 4.81 -4.93
C PHE A 304 -8.30 5.23 -6.03
N MET A 305 -8.29 6.51 -6.42
CA MET A 305 -7.30 7.01 -7.38
C MET A 305 -5.88 6.72 -6.94
N PHE A 306 -5.57 7.00 -5.69
CA PHE A 306 -4.25 6.73 -5.14
C PHE A 306 -3.96 5.23 -4.99
N ALA A 307 -4.87 4.48 -4.34
CA ALA A 307 -4.66 3.08 -4.03
C ALA A 307 -4.45 2.23 -5.30
N GLY A 308 -5.18 2.55 -6.38
CA GLY A 308 -5.01 1.86 -7.66
C GLY A 308 -3.76 2.28 -8.44
N TYR A 309 -3.33 3.53 -8.30
CA TYR A 309 -2.16 4.05 -9.01
C TYR A 309 -0.85 3.49 -8.47
N GLU A 310 -0.48 3.83 -7.24
CA GLU A 310 0.88 3.57 -6.74
C GLU A 310 1.15 2.07 -6.55
N THR A 311 0.20 1.31 -6.01
CA THR A 311 0.41 -0.11 -5.72
C THR A 311 0.49 -0.96 -6.99
N SER A 312 -0.34 -0.69 -7.98
CA SER A 312 -0.33 -1.42 -9.26
C SER A 312 0.89 -1.06 -10.10
N THR A 313 1.28 0.23 -10.13
CA THR A 313 2.51 0.69 -10.78
C THR A 313 3.71 -0.02 -10.17
N THR A 314 3.85 -0.02 -8.86
CA THR A 314 4.95 -0.68 -8.14
C THR A 314 5.01 -2.17 -8.46
N THR A 315 3.85 -2.85 -8.48
CA THR A 315 3.77 -4.27 -8.83
C THR A 315 4.28 -4.54 -10.25
N LEU A 316 3.87 -3.74 -11.24
CA LEU A 316 4.33 -3.86 -12.63
C LEU A 316 5.83 -3.55 -12.78
N VAL A 317 6.33 -2.54 -12.06
CA VAL A 317 7.74 -2.17 -12.04
C VAL A 317 8.62 -3.33 -11.56
N PHE A 318 8.26 -3.98 -10.45
CA PHE A 318 9.01 -5.12 -9.95
C PHE A 318 8.81 -6.38 -10.80
N LEU A 319 7.64 -6.59 -11.41
CA LEU A 319 7.45 -7.68 -12.37
C LEU A 319 8.38 -7.53 -13.58
N ALA A 320 8.47 -6.35 -14.17
CA ALA A 320 9.38 -6.09 -15.29
C ALA A 320 10.83 -6.31 -14.89
N TYR A 321 11.26 -5.87 -13.71
CA TYR A 321 12.60 -6.10 -13.17
C TYR A 321 12.89 -7.59 -12.97
N ASN A 322 11.99 -8.29 -12.29
CA ASN A 322 12.15 -9.72 -12.02
C ASN A 322 12.24 -10.54 -13.31
N LEU A 323 11.46 -10.19 -14.33
CA LEU A 323 11.51 -10.87 -15.63
C LEU A 323 12.75 -10.53 -16.42
N ALA A 324 13.20 -9.27 -16.41
CA ALA A 324 14.43 -8.86 -17.09
C ALA A 324 15.68 -9.51 -16.48
N THR A 325 15.69 -9.71 -15.16
CA THR A 325 16.81 -10.35 -14.43
C THR A 325 16.72 -11.88 -14.38
N ASN A 326 15.59 -12.48 -14.83
CA ASN A 326 15.38 -13.93 -14.90
C ASN A 326 14.81 -14.32 -16.28
N PRO A 327 15.61 -14.28 -17.34
CA PRO A 327 15.16 -14.45 -18.72
C PRO A 327 14.55 -15.83 -19.00
N GLU A 328 14.95 -16.88 -18.29
CA GLU A 328 14.36 -18.22 -18.39
C GLU A 328 12.91 -18.26 -17.85
N VAL A 329 12.63 -17.51 -16.78
CA VAL A 329 11.27 -17.36 -16.24
C VAL A 329 10.41 -16.59 -17.26
N MET A 330 10.95 -15.49 -17.81
CA MET A 330 10.25 -14.70 -18.81
C MET A 330 9.93 -15.55 -20.05
N LYS A 331 10.90 -16.33 -20.56
CA LYS A 331 10.70 -17.21 -21.72
C LYS A 331 9.60 -18.22 -21.46
N ARG A 332 9.61 -18.90 -20.32
CA ARG A 332 8.56 -19.86 -19.94
C ARG A 332 7.17 -19.21 -19.85
N LEU A 333 7.11 -17.98 -19.31
CA LEU A 333 5.86 -17.21 -19.28
C LEU A 333 5.39 -16.86 -20.70
N GLN A 334 6.29 -16.48 -21.57
CA GLN A 334 6.00 -16.21 -22.99
C GLN A 334 5.47 -17.45 -23.70
N GLU A 335 6.02 -18.64 -23.43
CA GLU A 335 5.53 -19.92 -23.96
C GLU A 335 4.09 -20.21 -23.51
N GLU A 336 3.73 -19.93 -22.24
CA GLU A 336 2.35 -20.03 -21.76
C GLU A 336 1.45 -19.01 -22.46
N ILE A 337 1.91 -17.77 -22.65
CA ILE A 337 1.15 -16.73 -23.35
C ILE A 337 0.88 -17.13 -24.80
N ASP A 338 1.90 -17.57 -25.54
CA ASP A 338 1.79 -17.96 -26.95
C ASP A 338 0.87 -19.16 -27.13
N SER A 339 0.90 -20.13 -26.21
CA SER A 339 -0.02 -21.28 -26.23
C SER A 339 -1.46 -20.91 -25.90
N THR A 340 -1.66 -19.92 -25.02
CA THR A 340 -3.00 -19.47 -24.60
C THR A 340 -3.63 -18.53 -25.64
N PHE A 341 -2.82 -17.71 -26.30
CA PHE A 341 -3.21 -16.71 -27.29
C PHE A 341 -2.36 -16.83 -28.56
N PRO A 342 -2.57 -17.90 -29.40
CA PRO A 342 -1.80 -18.09 -30.62
C PRO A 342 -1.87 -16.87 -31.55
N ASP A 343 -0.80 -16.66 -32.33
CA ASP A 343 -0.67 -15.56 -33.30
C ASP A 343 -0.90 -14.16 -32.70
N LYS A 344 -0.46 -13.97 -31.46
CA LYS A 344 -0.70 -12.73 -30.69
C LYS A 344 -2.18 -12.37 -30.62
N GLY A 345 -3.02 -13.38 -30.48
CA GLY A 345 -4.49 -13.24 -30.43
C GLY A 345 -4.95 -12.38 -29.26
N ALA A 346 -6.12 -11.80 -29.42
CA ALA A 346 -6.68 -10.88 -28.44
C ALA A 346 -6.90 -11.57 -27.07
N VAL A 347 -6.38 -10.96 -26.00
CA VAL A 347 -6.52 -11.46 -24.63
C VAL A 347 -7.99 -11.49 -24.21
N ARG A 348 -8.43 -12.63 -23.66
CA ARG A 348 -9.80 -12.85 -23.14
C ARG A 348 -9.76 -13.04 -21.64
N TYR A 349 -10.74 -12.48 -20.94
CA TYR A 349 -10.80 -12.49 -19.47
C TYR A 349 -10.70 -13.92 -18.88
N GLU A 350 -11.48 -14.87 -19.38
CA GLU A 350 -11.52 -16.24 -18.86
C GLU A 350 -10.17 -16.94 -19.04
N ALA A 351 -9.58 -16.82 -20.22
CA ALA A 351 -8.28 -17.41 -20.51
C ALA A 351 -7.17 -16.79 -19.64
N LEU A 352 -7.16 -15.46 -19.55
CA LEU A 352 -6.21 -14.72 -18.69
C LEU A 352 -6.25 -15.20 -17.22
N MET A 353 -7.46 -15.41 -16.69
CA MET A 353 -7.65 -15.85 -15.30
C MET A 353 -7.35 -17.33 -15.07
N GLN A 354 -7.15 -18.12 -16.13
CA GLN A 354 -6.78 -19.53 -16.05
C GLN A 354 -5.28 -19.79 -16.29
N MET A 355 -4.50 -18.78 -16.63
CA MET A 355 -3.06 -18.90 -16.83
C MET A 355 -2.34 -19.18 -15.52
N GLU A 356 -1.80 -20.40 -15.38
CA GLU A 356 -1.25 -20.89 -14.12
C GLU A 356 0.14 -20.35 -13.83
N TYR A 357 1.01 -20.31 -14.84
CA TYR A 357 2.36 -19.85 -14.65
C TYR A 357 2.42 -18.32 -14.49
N LEU A 358 1.56 -17.58 -15.19
CA LEU A 358 1.35 -16.16 -14.96
C LEU A 358 0.95 -15.87 -13.49
N ASP A 359 0.06 -16.67 -12.93
CA ASP A 359 -0.28 -16.57 -11.50
C ASP A 359 0.93 -16.80 -10.59
N CYS A 360 1.75 -17.80 -10.90
CA CYS A 360 2.97 -18.07 -10.13
C CYS A 360 3.94 -16.90 -10.18
N VAL A 361 4.17 -16.33 -11.35
CA VAL A 361 5.07 -15.18 -11.57
C VAL A 361 4.60 -13.94 -10.81
N VAL A 362 3.31 -13.60 -10.90
CA VAL A 362 2.74 -12.45 -10.20
C VAL A 362 2.80 -12.65 -8.68
N ASN A 363 2.45 -13.84 -8.19
CA ASN A 363 2.49 -14.11 -6.74
C ASN A 363 3.91 -14.10 -6.18
N GLU A 364 4.91 -14.62 -6.92
CA GLU A 364 6.29 -14.61 -6.45
C GLU A 364 6.87 -13.19 -6.45
N SER A 365 6.54 -12.37 -7.43
CA SER A 365 6.91 -10.96 -7.42
C SER A 365 6.30 -10.22 -6.23
N LEU A 366 5.03 -10.46 -5.92
CA LEU A 366 4.34 -9.89 -4.76
C LEU A 366 4.87 -10.45 -3.42
N ARG A 367 5.44 -11.66 -3.41
CA ARG A 367 6.13 -12.20 -2.23
C ARG A 367 7.41 -11.42 -1.95
N LEU A 368 8.23 -11.22 -2.98
CA LEU A 368 9.49 -10.47 -2.85
C LEU A 368 9.25 -8.98 -2.61
N TYR A 369 8.30 -8.38 -3.33
CA TYR A 369 8.07 -6.95 -3.32
C TYR A 369 6.59 -6.61 -3.06
N PRO A 370 6.06 -6.92 -1.87
CA PRO A 370 4.70 -6.51 -1.52
C PRO A 370 4.65 -4.98 -1.41
N PRO A 371 3.77 -4.27 -2.15
CA PRO A 371 3.71 -2.81 -2.10
C PRO A 371 3.58 -2.26 -0.67
N ALA A 372 2.75 -2.88 0.16
CA ALA A 372 2.65 -2.57 1.59
C ALA A 372 3.58 -3.49 2.40
N ALA A 373 4.71 -2.95 2.86
CA ALA A 373 5.68 -3.71 3.66
C ALA A 373 5.15 -4.14 5.02
N ARG A 374 4.24 -3.38 5.59
CA ARG A 374 3.64 -3.59 6.92
C ARG A 374 2.13 -3.46 6.87
N LEU A 375 1.44 -4.24 7.68
CA LEU A 375 0.05 -4.04 8.07
C LEU A 375 0.02 -3.77 9.57
N ASP A 376 -1.04 -3.13 10.05
CA ASP A 376 -1.20 -2.86 11.48
C ASP A 376 -2.63 -3.08 11.96
N ARG A 377 -2.75 -3.24 13.27
CA ARG A 377 -4.01 -3.25 14.03
C ARG A 377 -3.78 -2.58 15.37
N ILE A 378 -4.85 -2.03 15.91
CA ILE A 378 -4.89 -1.53 17.30
C ILE A 378 -5.70 -2.50 18.15
N ALA A 379 -5.16 -2.88 19.31
CA ALA A 379 -5.89 -3.67 20.28
C ALA A 379 -6.92 -2.78 21.01
N LYS A 380 -8.21 -3.06 20.86
CA LYS A 380 -9.29 -2.30 21.51
C LYS A 380 -9.32 -2.46 23.02
N GLU A 381 -8.90 -3.63 23.49
CA GLU A 381 -8.87 -3.99 24.90
C GLU A 381 -7.63 -4.84 25.17
N THR A 382 -7.26 -4.97 26.43
CA THR A 382 -6.18 -5.87 26.83
C THR A 382 -6.64 -7.33 26.64
N VAL A 383 -5.88 -8.07 25.82
CA VAL A 383 -6.21 -9.46 25.46
C VAL A 383 -4.95 -10.32 25.47
N LYS A 384 -5.12 -11.62 25.73
CA LYS A 384 -4.03 -12.60 25.67
C LYS A 384 -4.19 -13.46 24.42
N ILE A 385 -3.21 -13.38 23.51
CA ILE A 385 -3.17 -14.14 22.26
C ILE A 385 -1.93 -15.02 22.25
N CYS A 386 -2.09 -16.31 22.04
CA CYS A 386 -0.98 -17.30 22.02
C CYS A 386 0.01 -17.16 23.20
N GLY A 387 -0.51 -16.88 24.39
CA GLY A 387 0.31 -16.69 25.60
C GLY A 387 0.86 -15.29 25.83
N ILE A 388 0.81 -14.40 24.83
CA ILE A 388 1.33 -13.04 24.89
C ILE A 388 0.20 -12.07 25.26
N THR A 389 0.45 -11.21 26.26
CA THR A 389 -0.50 -10.16 26.65
C THR A 389 -0.29 -8.94 25.76
N ILE A 390 -1.32 -8.57 25.01
CA ILE A 390 -1.39 -7.38 24.19
C ILE A 390 -2.25 -6.37 24.97
N GLN A 391 -1.66 -5.25 25.33
CA GLN A 391 -2.35 -4.22 26.11
C GLN A 391 -3.32 -3.44 25.20
N LYS A 392 -4.37 -2.88 25.82
CA LYS A 392 -5.24 -1.92 25.12
C LYS A 392 -4.43 -0.81 24.48
N ASP A 393 -4.86 -0.37 23.30
CA ASP A 393 -4.26 0.68 22.48
C ASP A 393 -2.84 0.35 21.95
N MET A 394 -2.35 -0.88 22.20
CA MET A 394 -1.08 -1.32 21.63
C MET A 394 -1.23 -1.52 20.12
N VAL A 395 -0.26 -0.98 19.38
CA VAL A 395 -0.13 -1.26 17.93
C VAL A 395 0.42 -2.66 17.74
N VAL A 396 -0.29 -3.50 17.01
CA VAL A 396 0.19 -4.79 16.51
C VAL A 396 0.56 -4.62 15.05
N MET A 397 1.84 -4.73 14.73
CA MET A 397 2.40 -4.58 13.39
C MET A 397 2.69 -5.95 12.80
N ILE A 398 2.28 -6.16 11.57
CA ILE A 398 2.54 -7.35 10.78
C ILE A 398 3.55 -6.96 9.69
N PRO A 399 4.83 -7.29 9.83
CA PRO A 399 5.86 -6.96 8.85
C PRO A 399 5.81 -7.95 7.67
N VAL A 400 4.92 -7.68 6.71
CA VAL A 400 4.65 -8.55 5.55
C VAL A 400 5.91 -8.82 4.75
N TYR A 401 6.74 -7.80 4.55
CA TYR A 401 8.01 -7.92 3.84
C TYR A 401 8.96 -8.92 4.52
N ALA A 402 9.07 -8.86 5.85
CA ALA A 402 9.88 -9.80 6.64
C ALA A 402 9.26 -11.19 6.71
N LEU A 403 7.93 -11.28 6.94
CA LEU A 403 7.19 -12.55 6.95
C LEU A 403 7.38 -13.33 5.65
N GLN A 404 7.32 -12.65 4.51
CA GLN A 404 7.47 -13.24 3.18
C GLN A 404 8.93 -13.52 2.79
N ARG A 405 9.88 -13.24 3.70
CA ARG A 405 11.32 -13.56 3.60
C ARG A 405 11.84 -14.42 4.74
N ASP A 406 10.97 -14.92 5.60
CA ASP A 406 11.35 -15.84 6.67
C ASP A 406 11.85 -17.17 6.07
N PRO A 407 13.12 -17.58 6.26
CA PRO A 407 13.66 -18.79 5.67
C PRO A 407 13.02 -20.09 6.20
N GLU A 408 12.36 -20.06 7.36
CA GLU A 408 11.57 -21.19 7.87
C GLU A 408 10.25 -21.39 7.10
N LEU A 409 9.75 -20.33 6.47
CA LEU A 409 8.52 -20.33 5.67
C LEU A 409 8.83 -20.44 4.18
N TRP A 410 9.93 -19.84 3.75
CA TRP A 410 10.33 -19.66 2.36
C TRP A 410 11.81 -20.05 2.18
N PRO A 411 12.12 -21.32 1.85
CA PRO A 411 13.50 -21.72 1.55
C PRO A 411 14.09 -20.84 0.44
N GLU A 412 15.33 -20.40 0.60
CA GLU A 412 16.01 -19.47 -0.32
C GLU A 412 15.14 -18.23 -0.61
N PRO A 413 14.83 -17.42 0.41
CA PRO A 413 13.75 -16.42 0.34
C PRO A 413 14.04 -15.26 -0.61
N GLU A 414 15.29 -15.00 -0.98
CA GLU A 414 15.67 -13.90 -1.88
C GLU A 414 15.63 -14.30 -3.35
N GLU A 415 15.52 -15.61 -3.67
CA GLU A 415 15.41 -16.06 -5.05
C GLU A 415 14.02 -15.87 -5.62
N PHE A 416 13.96 -15.41 -6.87
CA PHE A 416 12.72 -15.31 -7.64
C PHE A 416 12.37 -16.66 -8.25
N ARG A 417 11.51 -17.42 -7.58
CA ARG A 417 11.11 -18.81 -7.93
C ARG A 417 9.61 -18.95 -8.04
N PRO A 418 9.00 -18.64 -9.20
CA PRO A 418 7.54 -18.74 -9.40
C PRO A 418 6.95 -20.10 -9.09
N ASP A 419 7.70 -21.18 -9.29
CA ASP A 419 7.24 -22.55 -9.03
C ASP A 419 6.84 -22.82 -7.57
N ARG A 420 7.19 -21.93 -6.61
CA ARG A 420 6.66 -22.00 -5.22
C ARG A 420 5.13 -21.96 -5.20
N PHE A 421 4.54 -21.24 -6.15
CA PHE A 421 3.09 -21.05 -6.28
C PHE A 421 2.43 -22.02 -7.26
N SER A 422 3.16 -22.98 -7.85
CA SER A 422 2.61 -24.01 -8.69
C SER A 422 1.58 -24.87 -7.93
N LYS A 423 0.67 -25.53 -8.65
CA LYS A 423 -0.35 -26.42 -8.06
C LYS A 423 0.27 -27.49 -7.14
N GLN A 424 1.45 -28.00 -7.52
CA GLN A 424 2.17 -29.02 -6.75
C GLN A 424 2.73 -28.45 -5.44
N ASN A 425 3.33 -27.25 -5.50
CA ASN A 425 4.07 -26.66 -4.38
C ASN A 425 3.21 -25.78 -3.47
N LYS A 426 2.11 -25.22 -3.99
CA LYS A 426 1.24 -24.29 -3.26
C LYS A 426 0.70 -24.89 -1.94
N GLN A 427 0.54 -26.19 -1.86
CA GLN A 427 0.07 -26.89 -0.65
C GLN A 427 1.12 -26.87 0.49
N SER A 428 2.40 -26.69 0.16
CA SER A 428 3.48 -26.55 1.14
C SER A 428 3.57 -25.17 1.77
N ILE A 429 2.93 -24.17 1.17
CA ILE A 429 2.91 -22.80 1.72
C ILE A 429 2.05 -22.79 2.98
N LYS A 430 2.67 -22.45 4.11
CA LYS A 430 1.95 -22.37 5.38
C LYS A 430 0.84 -21.29 5.30
N PRO A 431 -0.36 -21.59 5.78
CA PRO A 431 -1.43 -20.58 5.86
C PRO A 431 -0.94 -19.34 6.61
N TYR A 432 -1.35 -18.16 6.13
CA TYR A 432 -0.96 -16.85 6.69
C TYR A 432 0.52 -16.47 6.56
N ALA A 433 1.33 -17.24 5.83
CA ALA A 433 2.71 -16.86 5.48
C ALA A 433 2.78 -15.92 4.25
N TYR A 434 1.73 -15.90 3.42
CA TYR A 434 1.63 -15.09 2.21
C TYR A 434 0.42 -14.18 2.27
N MET A 435 0.61 -12.85 2.27
CA MET A 435 -0.48 -11.90 2.40
C MET A 435 -0.19 -10.51 1.79
N PRO A 436 0.21 -10.41 0.52
CA PRO A 436 0.52 -9.13 -0.11
C PRO A 436 -0.71 -8.20 -0.21
N PHE A 437 -1.92 -8.75 -0.16
CA PHE A 437 -3.19 -8.03 -0.12
C PHE A 437 -3.82 -8.00 1.29
N GLY A 438 -3.07 -8.44 2.31
CA GLY A 438 -3.64 -8.69 3.62
C GLY A 438 -4.57 -9.91 3.67
N VAL A 439 -5.08 -10.24 4.84
CA VAL A 439 -6.04 -11.32 5.06
C VAL A 439 -7.14 -10.89 6.02
N GLY A 440 -8.25 -11.63 6.04
CA GLY A 440 -9.41 -11.37 6.91
C GLY A 440 -10.27 -10.21 6.40
N PRO A 441 -11.20 -9.70 7.26
CA PRO A 441 -12.20 -8.71 6.86
C PRO A 441 -11.64 -7.40 6.31
N ARG A 442 -10.46 -6.98 6.78
CA ARG A 442 -9.74 -5.77 6.36
C ARG A 442 -8.74 -5.99 5.20
N ASN A 443 -8.84 -7.08 4.45
CA ASN A 443 -8.01 -7.30 3.27
C ASN A 443 -8.25 -6.25 2.18
N CYS A 444 -7.39 -6.20 1.17
CA CYS A 444 -7.51 -5.28 0.04
C CYS A 444 -8.86 -5.45 -0.67
N LEU A 445 -9.60 -4.34 -0.82
CA LEU A 445 -10.88 -4.32 -1.54
C LEU A 445 -10.69 -4.54 -3.04
N GLY A 446 -9.64 -3.92 -3.60
CA GLY A 446 -9.31 -3.96 -5.02
C GLY A 446 -8.44 -5.15 -5.45
N MET A 447 -8.22 -6.19 -4.62
CA MET A 447 -7.31 -7.29 -4.93
C MET A 447 -7.56 -7.91 -6.31
N ARG A 448 -8.80 -8.27 -6.62
CA ARG A 448 -9.15 -8.88 -7.92
C ARG A 448 -8.99 -7.91 -9.08
N PHE A 449 -9.34 -6.64 -8.88
CA PHE A 449 -9.15 -5.58 -9.86
C PHE A 449 -7.67 -5.41 -10.21
N ALA A 450 -6.81 -5.28 -9.21
CA ALA A 450 -5.37 -5.15 -9.38
C ALA A 450 -4.76 -6.37 -10.09
N GLN A 451 -5.16 -7.59 -9.72
CA GLN A 451 -4.69 -8.80 -10.38
C GLN A 451 -5.06 -8.84 -11.87
N VAL A 452 -6.30 -8.46 -12.23
CA VAL A 452 -6.73 -8.44 -13.63
C VAL A 452 -5.95 -7.42 -14.44
N MET A 453 -5.84 -6.18 -13.96
CA MET A 453 -5.14 -5.12 -14.69
C MET A 453 -3.64 -5.41 -14.85
N VAL A 454 -2.99 -5.94 -13.81
CA VAL A 454 -1.55 -6.27 -13.83
C VAL A 454 -1.28 -7.44 -14.79
N LYS A 455 -2.06 -8.51 -14.71
CA LYS A 455 -1.94 -9.66 -15.61
C LYS A 455 -2.17 -9.29 -17.06
N LEU A 456 -3.20 -8.48 -17.34
CA LEU A 456 -3.54 -8.04 -18.69
C LEU A 456 -2.39 -7.22 -19.29
N ALA A 457 -1.87 -6.22 -18.57
CA ALA A 457 -0.73 -5.43 -19.04
C ALA A 457 0.49 -6.30 -19.33
N LEU A 458 0.79 -7.23 -18.43
CA LEU A 458 1.96 -8.09 -18.56
C LEU A 458 1.83 -9.02 -19.80
N VAL A 459 0.65 -9.61 -20.03
CA VAL A 459 0.40 -10.49 -21.20
C VAL A 459 0.49 -9.69 -22.50
N ASP A 460 -0.19 -8.54 -22.60
CA ASP A 460 -0.17 -7.70 -23.80
C ASP A 460 1.25 -7.22 -24.13
N ILE A 461 2.05 -6.87 -23.12
CA ILE A 461 3.45 -6.47 -23.32
C ILE A 461 4.26 -7.69 -23.79
N LEU A 462 4.19 -8.82 -23.08
CA LEU A 462 5.01 -9.98 -23.35
C LEU A 462 4.61 -10.74 -24.64
N GLN A 463 3.45 -10.50 -25.22
CA GLN A 463 3.12 -10.93 -26.58
C GLN A 463 3.99 -10.22 -27.62
N ASN A 464 4.40 -8.98 -27.37
CA ASN A 464 5.04 -8.13 -28.36
C ASN A 464 6.51 -7.81 -28.04
N TYR A 465 6.87 -7.83 -26.76
CA TYR A 465 8.19 -7.40 -26.28
C TYR A 465 8.73 -8.34 -25.22
N SER A 466 10.05 -8.32 -25.05
CA SER A 466 10.78 -8.87 -23.92
C SER A 466 11.43 -7.73 -23.14
N PHE A 467 11.50 -7.86 -21.81
CA PHE A 467 12.29 -6.94 -20.99
C PHE A 467 13.75 -7.40 -20.97
N SER A 468 14.68 -6.50 -21.11
CA SER A 468 16.12 -6.80 -20.95
C SER A 468 16.81 -5.79 -20.05
N VAL A 469 17.82 -6.25 -19.34
CA VAL A 469 18.69 -5.39 -18.55
C VAL A 469 19.58 -4.55 -19.46
N CYS A 470 20.04 -3.40 -18.96
CA CYS A 470 20.99 -2.54 -19.63
C CYS A 470 22.09 -2.11 -18.63
N GLU A 471 23.09 -1.38 -19.11
CA GLU A 471 24.18 -0.89 -18.25
C GLU A 471 23.70 -0.04 -17.07
N GLU A 472 22.54 0.61 -17.22
CA GLU A 472 21.94 1.45 -16.20
C GLU A 472 20.99 0.68 -15.26
N THR A 473 20.80 -0.64 -15.46
CA THR A 473 19.99 -1.48 -14.58
C THR A 473 20.76 -1.78 -13.30
N GLU A 474 20.24 -1.31 -12.18
CA GLU A 474 20.84 -1.56 -10.86
C GLU A 474 20.54 -2.99 -10.39
N ILE A 475 21.59 -3.81 -10.15
CA ILE A 475 21.48 -5.20 -9.65
C ILE A 475 22.57 -5.45 -8.61
N PRO A 476 22.21 -5.74 -7.32
CA PRO A 476 20.85 -5.71 -6.76
C PRO A 476 20.29 -4.28 -6.64
N LEU A 477 18.97 -4.15 -6.54
CA LEU A 477 18.33 -2.85 -6.33
C LEU A 477 18.63 -2.29 -4.93
N GLU A 478 18.93 -1.00 -4.86
CA GLU A 478 18.88 -0.26 -3.60
C GLU A 478 17.44 0.16 -3.33
N MET A 479 16.95 -0.11 -2.11
CA MET A 479 15.54 0.10 -1.76
C MET A 479 15.31 1.48 -1.12
N ASP A 480 14.16 2.09 -1.43
CA ASP A 480 13.76 3.36 -0.82
C ASP A 480 13.38 3.14 0.67
N TYR A 481 13.80 4.06 1.51
CA TYR A 481 13.49 4.06 2.95
C TYR A 481 12.19 4.80 3.28
N LYS A 482 11.48 5.34 2.28
CA LYS A 482 10.28 6.16 2.46
C LYS A 482 9.04 5.49 1.83
N GLY A 483 7.97 5.39 2.61
CA GLY A 483 6.66 5.02 2.08
C GLY A 483 6.50 3.54 1.74
N PHE A 484 5.98 3.24 0.56
CA PHE A 484 5.78 1.88 0.07
C PHE A 484 7.10 1.21 -0.32
N VAL A 485 7.09 -0.13 -0.43
CA VAL A 485 8.24 -0.86 -0.98
C VAL A 485 8.50 -0.37 -2.41
N GLY A 486 9.68 0.14 -2.64
CA GLY A 486 10.06 0.69 -3.93
C GLY A 486 11.59 0.77 -4.09
N PRO A 487 12.10 0.86 -5.31
CA PRO A 487 13.51 1.10 -5.56
C PRO A 487 13.85 2.57 -5.23
N LEU A 488 15.07 2.79 -4.73
CA LEU A 488 15.58 4.14 -4.44
C LEU A 488 15.75 4.95 -5.73
N ASN A 489 16.29 4.30 -6.77
CA ASN A 489 16.47 4.86 -8.09
C ASN A 489 15.45 4.26 -9.07
N PRO A 490 15.02 4.99 -10.12
CA PRO A 490 14.14 4.44 -11.14
C PRO A 490 14.74 3.20 -11.81
N ILE A 491 14.00 2.09 -11.86
CA ILE A 491 14.43 0.90 -12.59
C ILE A 491 14.47 1.19 -14.08
N LYS A 492 15.62 1.00 -14.69
CA LYS A 492 15.89 1.22 -16.11
C LYS A 492 16.05 -0.10 -16.82
N LEU A 493 15.31 -0.30 -17.89
CA LEU A 493 15.33 -1.51 -18.72
C LEU A 493 15.29 -1.13 -20.20
N LYS A 494 15.48 -2.12 -21.08
CA LYS A 494 15.22 -2.04 -22.51
C LYS A 494 14.07 -2.97 -22.88
N LEU A 495 13.48 -2.70 -24.03
CA LEU A 495 12.46 -3.54 -24.67
C LEU A 495 13.01 -4.11 -25.96
N GLU A 496 12.93 -5.42 -26.09
CA GLU A 496 13.27 -6.14 -27.32
C GLU A 496 11.98 -6.60 -28.01
N THR A 497 11.86 -6.34 -29.30
CA THR A 497 10.69 -6.75 -30.09
C THR A 497 10.71 -8.28 -30.31
N ARG A 498 9.55 -8.91 -30.18
CA ARG A 498 9.33 -10.34 -30.42
C ARG A 498 8.74 -10.61 -31.79
#